data_a3bbc94a80fe3e1858f4ca376cdb08f5
#
_entry.id   a3bbc94a80fe3e1858f4ca376cdb08f5
#
_cell.length_a   1.000
_cell.length_b   1.000
_cell.length_c   1.000
_cell.angle_alpha   90.00
_cell.angle_beta   90.00
_cell.angle_gamma   90.00
#
_symmetry.space_group_name_H-M   'P 1'
#
loop_
_entity.id
_entity.type
_entity.pdbx_description
1 polymer ?
#
loop_
_entity_poly.entity_id
_entity_poly.type
_entity_poly.pdbx_seq_one_letter_code
_entity_poly.pdbx_strand_id
1 'polypeptide(L)'
;MSVMPITSEQYARLRDMIRERFGIYYDDTKQFLLQSRLQTRLIKCRVADFDEYYRYLTISPEREAEWDELASVLSNNETYFFRERAQLDVLASEVVDEAVKNHRRLRIWSAACSTGEEPYTIAMLLLAGGRIAPSEIDIRAGDISPRALEKARTGFYRELSFRATPPEVMAKNFRPFESGYFISDEIKKMVEFSRVNLLDQKAVAAYGPADAIFCRNVLIYFDKPTQKRVVENFAKALRPNGYLFLGHAESIIRLTDLYEPIVTPKAIYYRLRGNDGAR
;
A
#
# COMPACT_ATOMS: atom_id res chain seq x y z
N MET A 1 -26.31 -1.69 23.38
CA MET A 1 -27.19 -2.56 22.59
C MET A 1 -26.36 -3.73 22.10
N SER A 2 -26.77 -4.98 22.34
CA SER A 2 -26.12 -6.16 21.76
C SER A 2 -26.55 -6.24 20.30
N VAL A 3 -25.62 -6.02 19.38
CA VAL A 3 -25.89 -6.20 17.94
C VAL A 3 -26.08 -7.70 17.68
N MET A 4 -27.17 -8.08 17.03
CA MET A 4 -27.43 -9.48 16.66
C MET A 4 -26.31 -10.05 15.79
N PRO A 5 -26.03 -11.35 15.85
CA PRO A 5 -25.09 -11.98 14.94
C PRO A 5 -25.48 -11.76 13.48
N ILE A 6 -24.48 -11.57 12.61
CA ILE A 6 -24.71 -11.44 11.17
C ILE A 6 -25.19 -12.79 10.60
N THR A 7 -26.27 -12.77 9.81
CA THR A 7 -26.72 -13.95 9.08
C THR A 7 -25.82 -14.25 7.88
N SER A 8 -25.87 -15.47 7.37
CA SER A 8 -25.07 -15.85 6.18
C SER A 8 -25.42 -14.99 4.95
N GLU A 9 -26.69 -14.62 4.78
CA GLU A 9 -27.13 -13.77 3.68
C GLU A 9 -26.61 -12.34 3.82
N GLN A 10 -26.72 -11.74 5.01
CA GLN A 10 -26.17 -10.40 5.31
C GLN A 10 -24.66 -10.37 5.13
N TYR A 11 -23.98 -11.43 5.59
CA TYR A 11 -22.54 -11.59 5.40
C TYR A 11 -22.16 -11.60 3.93
N ALA A 12 -22.81 -12.43 3.12
CA ALA A 12 -22.52 -12.54 1.69
C ALA A 12 -22.69 -11.18 0.98
N ARG A 13 -23.79 -10.48 1.24
CA ARG A 13 -24.07 -9.17 0.63
C ARG A 13 -23.02 -8.12 1.00
N LEU A 14 -22.68 -8.00 2.28
CA LEU A 14 -21.70 -7.01 2.76
C LEU A 14 -20.28 -7.38 2.31
N ARG A 15 -19.92 -8.66 2.35
CA ARG A 15 -18.65 -9.17 1.84
C ARG A 15 -18.45 -8.81 0.35
N ASP A 16 -19.47 -9.09 -0.46
CA ASP A 16 -19.38 -8.89 -1.91
C ASP A 16 -19.29 -7.40 -2.26
N MET A 17 -20.03 -6.55 -1.55
CA MET A 17 -19.96 -5.09 -1.68
C MET A 17 -18.57 -4.54 -1.28
N ILE A 18 -17.97 -5.04 -0.20
CA ILE A 18 -16.62 -4.68 0.24
C ILE A 18 -15.58 -5.13 -0.78
N ARG A 19 -15.72 -6.35 -1.31
CA ARG A 19 -14.86 -6.89 -2.36
C ARG A 19 -14.93 -6.04 -3.64
N GLU A 20 -16.12 -5.66 -4.07
CA GLU A 20 -16.30 -4.81 -5.25
C GLU A 20 -15.68 -3.43 -5.06
N ARG A 21 -15.88 -2.82 -3.89
CA ARG A 21 -15.40 -1.46 -3.60
C ARG A 21 -13.89 -1.39 -3.36
N PHE A 22 -13.32 -2.35 -2.62
CA PHE A 22 -11.95 -2.30 -2.10
C PHE A 22 -11.06 -3.45 -2.56
N GLY A 23 -11.61 -4.51 -3.14
CA GLY A 23 -10.89 -5.74 -3.47
C GLY A 23 -10.65 -6.67 -2.28
N ILE A 24 -10.92 -6.24 -1.06
CA ILE A 24 -10.68 -7.03 0.14
C ILE A 24 -11.63 -8.22 0.16
N TYR A 25 -11.06 -9.44 0.21
CA TYR A 25 -11.82 -10.68 0.16
C TYR A 25 -11.87 -11.37 1.52
N TYR A 26 -13.08 -11.69 1.94
CA TYR A 26 -13.36 -12.50 3.11
C TYR A 26 -13.96 -13.83 2.66
N ASP A 27 -13.27 -14.94 2.91
CA ASP A 27 -13.85 -16.28 2.73
C ASP A 27 -14.83 -16.62 3.87
N ASP A 28 -15.59 -17.69 3.71
CA ASP A 28 -16.66 -18.05 4.66
C ASP A 28 -16.15 -18.33 6.09
N THR A 29 -14.85 -18.60 6.26
CA THR A 29 -14.22 -18.80 7.58
C THR A 29 -14.00 -17.48 8.32
N LYS A 30 -14.06 -16.34 7.64
CA LYS A 30 -13.78 -15.00 8.19
C LYS A 30 -15.05 -14.22 8.58
N GLN A 31 -16.22 -14.88 8.63
CA GLN A 31 -17.48 -14.24 8.97
C GLN A 31 -17.41 -13.52 10.34
N PHE A 32 -16.86 -14.16 11.36
CA PHE A 32 -16.70 -13.54 12.68
C PHE A 32 -15.79 -12.30 12.65
N LEU A 33 -14.70 -12.35 11.89
CA LEU A 33 -13.79 -11.23 11.76
C LEU A 33 -14.46 -10.02 11.11
N LEU A 34 -15.17 -10.24 10.00
CA LEU A 34 -15.90 -9.17 9.32
C LEU A 34 -17.00 -8.61 10.20
N GLN A 35 -17.81 -9.48 10.84
CA GLN A 35 -18.83 -9.08 11.78
C GLN A 35 -18.27 -8.15 12.86
N SER A 36 -17.19 -8.54 13.53
CA SER A 36 -16.56 -7.75 14.59
C SER A 36 -16.14 -6.36 14.11
N ARG A 37 -15.57 -6.26 12.91
CA ARG A 37 -15.19 -4.97 12.30
C ARG A 37 -16.41 -4.11 11.98
N LEU A 38 -17.45 -4.71 11.42
CA LEU A 38 -18.68 -4.00 11.04
C LEU A 38 -19.51 -3.55 12.25
N GLN A 39 -19.55 -4.34 13.33
CA GLN A 39 -20.29 -3.97 14.55
C GLN A 39 -19.90 -2.59 15.10
N THR A 40 -18.62 -2.27 15.06
CA THR A 40 -18.14 -0.96 15.50
C THR A 40 -18.67 0.18 14.60
N ARG A 41 -18.92 -0.12 13.32
CA ARG A 41 -19.46 0.85 12.36
C ARG A 41 -20.97 1.04 12.55
N LEU A 42 -21.71 -0.04 12.75
CA LEU A 42 -23.14 0.03 13.06
C LEU A 42 -23.41 1.01 14.22
N ILE A 43 -22.64 0.85 15.30
CA ILE A 43 -22.76 1.73 16.48
C ILE A 43 -22.46 3.19 16.13
N LYS A 44 -21.42 3.44 15.34
CA LYS A 44 -21.02 4.79 14.92
C LYS A 44 -22.05 5.44 14.00
N CYS A 45 -22.61 4.69 13.08
CA CYS A 45 -23.65 5.15 12.15
C CYS A 45 -25.03 5.19 12.79
N ARG A 46 -25.20 4.70 14.04
CA ARG A 46 -26.47 4.62 14.75
C ARG A 46 -27.53 3.81 14.00
N VAL A 47 -27.13 2.76 13.33
CA VAL A 47 -28.02 1.82 12.64
C VAL A 47 -28.26 0.58 13.51
N ALA A 48 -29.45 -0.01 13.41
CA ALA A 48 -29.90 -1.07 14.33
C ALA A 48 -29.27 -2.43 13.99
N ASP A 49 -29.09 -2.74 12.71
CA ASP A 49 -28.67 -4.05 12.23
C ASP A 49 -27.85 -3.97 10.92
N PHE A 50 -27.41 -5.14 10.43
CA PHE A 50 -26.61 -5.24 9.20
C PHE A 50 -27.40 -4.93 7.93
N ASP A 51 -28.73 -5.10 7.90
CA ASP A 51 -29.55 -4.74 6.77
C ASP A 51 -29.73 -3.22 6.66
N GLU A 52 -29.87 -2.55 7.79
CA GLU A 52 -29.89 -1.09 7.83
C GLU A 52 -28.52 -0.52 7.45
N TYR A 53 -27.42 -1.15 7.90
CA TYR A 53 -26.07 -0.74 7.52
C TYR A 53 -25.80 -0.94 6.01
N TYR A 54 -26.28 -2.05 5.44
CA TYR A 54 -26.20 -2.26 3.99
C TYR A 54 -26.94 -1.13 3.23
N ARG A 55 -28.14 -0.77 3.66
CA ARG A 55 -28.88 0.37 3.09
C ARG A 55 -28.13 1.68 3.28
N TYR A 56 -27.55 1.90 4.45
CA TYR A 56 -26.74 3.09 4.73
C TYR A 56 -25.60 3.24 3.73
N LEU A 57 -24.83 2.18 3.49
CA LEU A 57 -23.73 2.16 2.51
C LEU A 57 -24.20 2.34 1.06
N THR A 58 -25.46 2.08 0.77
CA THR A 58 -26.00 2.12 -0.60
C THR A 58 -26.64 3.48 -0.93
N ILE A 59 -27.46 4.02 -0.05
CA ILE A 59 -28.35 5.15 -0.35
C ILE A 59 -28.20 6.35 0.57
N SER A 60 -27.50 6.27 1.70
CA SER A 60 -27.32 7.43 2.59
C SER A 60 -26.56 8.57 1.89
N PRO A 61 -26.93 9.83 2.15
CA PRO A 61 -26.12 10.98 1.76
C PRO A 61 -24.69 10.92 2.30
N GLU A 62 -24.48 10.35 3.49
CA GLU A 62 -23.18 10.21 4.15
C GLU A 62 -22.40 8.95 3.74
N ARG A 63 -22.92 8.14 2.80
CA ARG A 63 -22.30 6.85 2.43
C ARG A 63 -20.84 6.95 2.04
N GLU A 64 -20.42 8.00 1.32
CA GLU A 64 -19.02 8.14 0.89
C GLU A 64 -18.08 8.38 2.10
N ALA A 65 -18.51 9.18 3.07
CA ALA A 65 -17.77 9.36 4.31
C ALA A 65 -17.67 8.04 5.11
N GLU A 66 -18.76 7.25 5.10
CA GLU A 66 -18.76 5.94 5.76
C GLU A 66 -17.87 4.93 5.02
N TRP A 67 -17.83 4.94 3.69
CA TRP A 67 -16.88 4.13 2.92
C TRP A 67 -15.43 4.46 3.27
N ASP A 68 -15.09 5.72 3.53
CA ASP A 68 -13.77 6.16 3.96
C ASP A 68 -13.39 5.61 5.35
N GLU A 69 -14.34 5.67 6.26
CA GLU A 69 -14.21 5.09 7.59
C GLU A 69 -14.07 3.57 7.54
N LEU A 70 -14.90 2.92 6.71
CA LEU A 70 -14.87 1.47 6.53
C LEU A 70 -13.56 1.01 5.91
N ALA A 71 -13.03 1.72 4.91
CA ALA A 71 -11.71 1.44 4.36
C ALA A 71 -10.65 1.43 5.46
N SER A 72 -10.69 2.42 6.37
CA SER A 72 -9.74 2.52 7.48
C SER A 72 -9.88 1.40 8.52
N VAL A 73 -11.10 0.90 8.74
CA VAL A 73 -11.36 -0.21 9.69
C VAL A 73 -11.02 -1.57 9.08
N LEU A 74 -11.22 -1.73 7.78
CA LEU A 74 -10.96 -3.00 7.09
C LEU A 74 -9.48 -3.19 6.72
N SER A 75 -8.73 -2.09 6.54
CA SER A 75 -7.30 -2.15 6.26
C SER A 75 -6.52 -2.71 7.45
N ASN A 76 -5.56 -3.58 7.16
CA ASN A 76 -4.56 -3.98 8.14
C ASN A 76 -3.32 -3.11 7.93
N ASN A 77 -3.08 -2.21 8.87
CA ASN A 77 -2.03 -1.19 8.76
C ASN A 77 -0.72 -1.61 9.47
N GLU A 78 -0.42 -2.92 9.55
CA GLU A 78 0.84 -3.38 10.12
C GLU A 78 1.99 -3.05 9.17
N THR A 79 2.84 -2.14 9.60
CA THR A 79 4.04 -1.72 8.87
C THR A 79 5.12 -1.26 9.85
N TYR A 80 6.38 -1.20 9.39
CA TYR A 80 7.52 -0.71 10.16
C TYR A 80 8.65 -0.29 9.24
N PHE A 81 9.52 0.60 9.72
CA PHE A 81 10.68 1.06 8.97
C PHE A 81 11.63 -0.10 8.65
N PHE A 82 12.19 -0.10 7.44
CA PHE A 82 13.13 -1.12 6.95
C PHE A 82 12.56 -2.55 6.87
N ARG A 83 11.25 -2.70 6.77
CA ARG A 83 10.63 -4.01 6.53
C ARG A 83 11.18 -4.64 5.25
N GLU A 84 11.57 -5.95 5.32
CA GLU A 84 12.08 -6.71 4.17
C GLU A 84 13.21 -5.99 3.43
N ARG A 85 14.27 -5.65 4.15
CA ARG A 85 15.40 -4.81 3.72
C ARG A 85 16.01 -5.23 2.37
N ALA A 86 16.05 -6.52 2.04
CA ALA A 86 16.71 -7.01 0.84
C ALA A 86 16.14 -6.41 -0.47
N GLN A 87 14.84 -6.17 -0.54
CA GLN A 87 14.22 -5.52 -1.70
C GLN A 87 14.57 -4.03 -1.80
N LEU A 88 14.72 -3.37 -0.65
CA LEU A 88 15.18 -1.98 -0.59
C LEU A 88 16.64 -1.84 -1.03
N ASP A 89 17.47 -2.86 -0.78
CA ASP A 89 18.86 -2.89 -1.26
C ASP A 89 18.91 -3.04 -2.79
N VAL A 90 17.98 -3.81 -3.40
CA VAL A 90 17.83 -3.87 -4.88
C VAL A 90 17.44 -2.50 -5.44
N LEU A 91 16.52 -1.77 -4.78
CA LEU A 91 16.20 -0.40 -5.19
C LEU A 91 17.43 0.48 -5.18
N ALA A 92 18.20 0.48 -4.06
CA ALA A 92 19.36 1.34 -3.86
C ALA A 92 20.54 1.02 -4.81
N SER A 93 20.58 -0.19 -5.37
CA SER A 93 21.57 -0.62 -6.36
C SER A 93 21.00 -0.58 -7.78
N GLU A 94 20.22 -1.59 -8.17
CA GLU A 94 19.86 -1.82 -9.57
C GLU A 94 18.97 -0.71 -10.16
N VAL A 95 17.90 -0.29 -9.44
CA VAL A 95 16.96 0.72 -9.94
C VAL A 95 17.63 2.09 -10.01
N VAL A 96 18.43 2.43 -8.99
CA VAL A 96 19.22 3.67 -8.96
C VAL A 96 20.28 3.65 -10.05
N ASP A 97 21.00 2.53 -10.27
CA ASP A 97 22.00 2.39 -11.35
C ASP A 97 21.40 2.66 -12.73
N GLU A 98 20.23 2.10 -13.00
CA GLU A 98 19.53 2.33 -14.27
C GLU A 98 19.09 3.80 -14.42
N ALA A 99 18.62 4.46 -13.38
CA ALA A 99 18.23 5.85 -13.44
C ALA A 99 19.43 6.77 -13.69
N VAL A 100 20.53 6.56 -12.97
CA VAL A 100 21.81 7.30 -13.13
C VAL A 100 22.38 7.10 -14.54
N LYS A 101 22.48 5.85 -15.02
CA LYS A 101 23.00 5.51 -16.35
C LYS A 101 22.21 6.17 -17.48
N ASN A 102 20.89 6.33 -17.29
CA ASN A 102 20.02 6.93 -18.30
C ASN A 102 19.78 8.42 -18.10
N HIS A 103 20.49 9.09 -17.17
CA HIS A 103 20.37 10.51 -16.86
C HIS A 103 18.92 10.96 -16.69
N ARG A 104 18.12 10.20 -15.93
CA ARG A 104 16.69 10.49 -15.77
C ARG A 104 16.27 10.60 -14.30
N ARG A 105 15.20 11.37 -14.09
CA ARG A 105 14.55 11.47 -12.79
C ARG A 105 14.06 10.09 -12.34
N LEU A 106 14.37 9.73 -11.09
CA LEU A 106 13.95 8.49 -10.46
C LEU A 106 12.53 8.65 -9.91
N ARG A 107 11.59 7.87 -10.41
CA ARG A 107 10.20 7.89 -9.93
C ARG A 107 9.83 6.56 -9.27
N ILE A 108 9.43 6.63 -8.01
CA ILE A 108 9.05 5.47 -7.19
C ILE A 108 7.63 5.66 -6.68
N TRP A 109 6.86 4.60 -6.72
CA TRP A 109 5.55 4.57 -6.11
C TRP A 109 5.47 3.49 -5.03
N SER A 110 5.19 3.90 -3.78
CA SER A 110 4.77 3.02 -2.68
C SER A 110 3.25 2.89 -2.72
N ALA A 111 2.76 1.79 -3.28
CA ALA A 111 1.34 1.48 -3.43
C ALA A 111 0.84 0.72 -2.20
N ALA A 112 -0.21 1.24 -1.55
CA ALA A 112 -0.68 0.83 -0.21
C ALA A 112 0.38 1.06 0.89
N CYS A 113 0.79 2.31 1.00
CA CYS A 113 1.88 2.75 1.87
C CYS A 113 1.54 2.74 3.37
N SER A 114 0.31 2.44 3.75
CA SER A 114 -0.17 2.44 5.13
C SER A 114 0.18 3.75 5.86
N THR A 115 0.82 3.68 7.02
CA THR A 115 1.21 4.83 7.84
C THR A 115 2.54 5.47 7.45
N GLY A 116 3.10 5.13 6.27
CA GLY A 116 4.18 5.88 5.63
C GLY A 116 5.60 5.36 5.91
N GLU A 117 5.78 4.31 6.70
CA GLU A 117 7.10 3.79 7.05
C GLU A 117 7.90 3.32 5.82
N GLU A 118 7.22 2.70 4.82
CA GLU A 118 7.88 2.24 3.59
C GLU A 118 8.39 3.41 2.73
N PRO A 119 7.57 4.37 2.28
CA PRO A 119 8.06 5.45 1.44
C PRO A 119 9.08 6.35 2.15
N TYR A 120 8.96 6.53 3.45
CA TYR A 120 9.99 7.25 4.22
C TYR A 120 11.30 6.45 4.34
N THR A 121 11.23 5.12 4.45
CA THR A 121 12.43 4.28 4.40
C THR A 121 13.13 4.42 3.04
N ILE A 122 12.37 4.42 1.95
CA ILE A 122 12.89 4.64 0.60
C ILE A 122 13.58 6.01 0.52
N ALA A 123 12.93 7.07 1.00
CA ALA A 123 13.51 8.42 1.01
C ALA A 123 14.84 8.49 1.79
N MET A 124 14.88 7.91 3.01
CA MET A 124 16.10 7.85 3.83
C MET A 124 17.25 7.11 3.12
N LEU A 125 16.95 5.98 2.47
CA LEU A 125 17.95 5.19 1.75
C LEU A 125 18.52 5.93 0.54
N LEU A 126 17.68 6.57 -0.25
CA LEU A 126 18.10 7.32 -1.43
C LEU A 126 18.91 8.56 -1.05
N LEU A 127 18.49 9.28 -0.01
CA LEU A 127 19.24 10.42 0.50
C LEU A 127 20.60 10.02 1.08
N ALA A 128 20.65 8.92 1.85
CA ALA A 128 21.90 8.39 2.40
C ALA A 128 22.86 7.89 1.30
N GLY A 129 22.33 7.34 0.22
CA GLY A 129 23.12 6.87 -0.93
C GLY A 129 23.80 7.99 -1.72
N GLY A 130 23.22 9.19 -1.75
CA GLY A 130 23.79 10.38 -2.39
C GLY A 130 24.07 10.29 -3.89
N ARG A 131 23.49 9.28 -4.58
CA ARG A 131 23.78 8.98 -5.99
C ARG A 131 22.91 9.74 -6.98
N ILE A 132 21.76 10.24 -6.53
CA ILE A 132 20.82 11.05 -7.30
C ILE A 132 20.51 12.29 -6.45
N ALA A 133 20.48 13.45 -7.07
CA ALA A 133 20.11 14.68 -6.37
C ALA A 133 18.66 14.58 -5.84
N PRO A 134 18.35 15.07 -4.63
CA PRO A 134 16.98 14.99 -4.08
C PRO A 134 15.92 15.60 -5.00
N SER A 135 16.26 16.64 -5.78
CA SER A 135 15.37 17.26 -6.77
C SER A 135 15.02 16.36 -7.97
N GLU A 136 15.81 15.33 -8.20
CA GLU A 136 15.59 14.34 -9.27
C GLU A 136 14.92 13.04 -8.77
N ILE A 137 14.53 13.00 -7.50
CA ILE A 137 13.80 11.90 -6.89
C ILE A 137 12.31 12.30 -6.75
N ASP A 138 11.40 11.45 -7.23
CA ASP A 138 9.95 11.61 -7.13
C ASP A 138 9.40 10.37 -6.40
N ILE A 139 9.07 10.51 -5.12
CA ILE A 139 8.48 9.42 -4.32
C ILE A 139 7.02 9.75 -4.08
N ARG A 140 6.15 8.94 -4.68
CA ARG A 140 4.72 9.01 -4.46
C ARG A 140 4.27 7.84 -3.60
N ALA A 141 3.36 8.11 -2.69
CA ALA A 141 2.82 7.14 -1.77
C ALA A 141 1.29 7.18 -1.77
N GLY A 142 0.66 6.03 -1.90
CA GLY A 142 -0.79 5.95 -1.95
C GLY A 142 -1.34 4.88 -1.02
N ASP A 143 -2.48 5.18 -0.40
CA ASP A 143 -3.24 4.22 0.39
C ASP A 143 -4.74 4.47 0.23
N ILE A 144 -5.55 3.44 0.51
CA ILE A 144 -7.00 3.56 0.47
C ILE A 144 -7.56 4.17 1.76
N SER A 145 -6.84 4.04 2.87
CA SER A 145 -7.22 4.47 4.22
C SER A 145 -6.87 5.95 4.46
N PRO A 146 -7.86 6.85 4.57
CA PRO A 146 -7.60 8.26 4.90
C PRO A 146 -6.89 8.43 6.24
N ARG A 147 -7.23 7.61 7.25
CA ARG A 147 -6.59 7.65 8.57
C ARG A 147 -5.12 7.24 8.54
N ALA A 148 -4.78 6.24 7.73
CA ALA A 148 -3.40 5.84 7.56
C ALA A 148 -2.57 6.97 6.90
N LEU A 149 -3.11 7.59 5.87
CA LEU A 149 -2.47 8.73 5.19
C LEU A 149 -2.32 9.97 6.10
N GLU A 150 -3.29 10.24 6.96
CA GLU A 150 -3.19 11.33 7.95
C GLU A 150 -2.02 11.08 8.91
N LYS A 151 -1.90 9.84 9.43
CA LYS A 151 -0.78 9.43 10.28
C LYS A 151 0.55 9.52 9.52
N ALA A 152 0.60 9.07 8.27
CA ALA A 152 1.79 9.19 7.43
C ALA A 152 2.22 10.66 7.26
N ARG A 153 1.29 11.56 6.93
CA ARG A 153 1.58 13.00 6.80
C ARG A 153 2.01 13.65 8.11
N THR A 154 1.45 13.22 9.24
CA THR A 154 1.88 13.66 10.58
C THR A 154 3.33 13.28 10.81
N GLY A 155 3.74 12.07 10.43
CA GLY A 155 5.10 11.58 10.55
C GLY A 155 5.55 11.35 12.00
N PHE A 156 4.58 11.02 12.87
CA PHE A 156 4.84 10.66 14.27
C PHE A 156 4.74 9.15 14.46
N TYR A 157 5.79 8.54 15.02
CA TYR A 157 5.92 7.10 15.17
C TYR A 157 6.33 6.70 16.59
N ARG A 158 5.88 5.51 17.01
CA ARG A 158 6.23 4.92 18.30
C ARG A 158 7.21 3.76 18.12
N GLU A 159 7.74 3.28 19.21
CA GLU A 159 8.80 2.26 19.29
C GLU A 159 8.59 1.05 18.35
N LEU A 160 7.36 0.53 18.26
CA LEU A 160 7.06 -0.63 17.40
C LEU A 160 7.36 -0.40 15.92
N SER A 161 7.26 0.84 15.42
CA SER A 161 7.61 1.17 14.04
C SER A 161 9.11 1.08 13.76
N PHE A 162 9.97 1.07 14.81
CA PHE A 162 11.42 1.11 14.68
C PHE A 162 12.12 -0.25 14.90
N ARG A 163 11.38 -1.34 15.08
CA ARG A 163 11.92 -2.65 15.45
C ARG A 163 12.98 -3.23 14.52
N ALA A 164 13.10 -2.72 13.29
CA ALA A 164 14.14 -3.08 12.33
C ALA A 164 14.98 -1.88 11.86
N THR A 165 14.89 -0.75 12.57
CA THR A 165 15.61 0.48 12.22
C THR A 165 16.98 0.51 12.90
N PRO A 166 18.08 0.65 12.14
CA PRO A 166 19.40 0.83 12.75
C PRO A 166 19.45 2.10 13.63
N PRO A 167 20.11 2.05 14.79
CA PRO A 167 20.17 3.18 15.72
C PRO A 167 20.73 4.47 15.11
N GLU A 168 21.74 4.36 14.26
CA GLU A 168 22.34 5.48 13.54
C GLU A 168 21.38 6.14 12.54
N VAL A 169 20.54 5.35 11.88
CA VAL A 169 19.49 5.88 10.98
C VAL A 169 18.42 6.59 11.78
N MET A 170 18.05 6.03 12.94
CA MET A 170 17.08 6.64 13.84
C MET A 170 17.59 7.98 14.37
N ALA A 171 18.81 8.03 14.87
CA ALA A 171 19.44 9.25 15.41
C ALA A 171 19.54 10.36 14.36
N LYS A 172 19.78 9.99 13.08
CA LYS A 172 19.93 10.95 12.00
C LYS A 172 18.60 11.55 11.52
N ASN A 173 17.55 10.72 11.44
CA ASN A 173 16.33 11.07 10.67
C ASN A 173 15.11 11.33 11.57
N PHE A 174 15.20 11.13 12.89
CA PHE A 174 14.07 11.27 13.78
C PHE A 174 14.41 12.14 14.99
N ARG A 175 13.43 12.91 15.44
CA ARG A 175 13.51 13.73 16.65
C ARG A 175 12.61 13.14 17.74
N PRO A 176 13.11 12.88 18.95
CA PRO A 176 12.29 12.40 20.05
C PRO A 176 11.25 13.46 20.45
N PHE A 177 10.05 13.01 20.78
CA PHE A 177 8.97 13.84 21.27
C PHE A 177 8.04 12.99 22.12
N GLU A 178 7.89 13.30 23.40
CA GLU A 178 7.07 12.54 24.36
C GLU A 178 7.33 11.02 24.27
N SER A 179 6.31 10.23 23.94
CA SER A 179 6.34 8.77 23.86
C SER A 179 6.66 8.25 22.45
N GLY A 180 7.28 9.08 21.58
CA GLY A 180 7.58 8.68 20.21
C GLY A 180 8.58 9.60 19.52
N TYR A 181 8.53 9.63 18.20
CA TYR A 181 9.50 10.33 17.37
C TYR A 181 8.83 10.94 16.15
N PHE A 182 9.19 12.17 15.84
CA PHE A 182 8.85 12.78 14.55
C PHE A 182 9.97 12.53 13.53
N ILE A 183 9.59 12.12 12.33
CA ILE A 183 10.51 12.07 11.20
C ILE A 183 10.94 13.49 10.81
N SER A 184 12.18 13.66 10.31
CA SER A 184 12.71 14.97 9.91
C SER A 184 11.92 15.58 8.76
N ASP A 185 11.83 16.91 8.73
CA ASP A 185 11.12 17.65 7.67
C ASP A 185 11.79 17.47 6.30
N GLU A 186 13.09 17.22 6.27
CA GLU A 186 13.83 16.89 5.04
C GLU A 186 13.28 15.64 4.38
N ILE A 187 13.12 14.55 5.14
CA ILE A 187 12.56 13.29 4.65
C ILE A 187 11.07 13.43 4.30
N LYS A 188 10.30 14.15 5.15
CA LYS A 188 8.85 14.37 4.89
C LYS A 188 8.59 15.02 3.55
N LYS A 189 9.39 16.03 3.18
CA LYS A 189 9.24 16.77 1.91
C LYS A 189 9.55 15.95 0.66
N MET A 190 10.22 14.81 0.80
CA MET A 190 10.54 13.92 -0.32
C MET A 190 9.37 13.03 -0.74
N VAL A 191 8.30 12.92 0.05
CA VAL A 191 7.20 11.98 -0.18
C VAL A 191 5.88 12.72 -0.35
N GLU A 192 5.23 12.49 -1.48
CA GLU A 192 3.87 12.99 -1.75
C GLU A 192 2.84 11.90 -1.46
N PHE A 193 1.91 12.18 -0.54
CA PHE A 193 0.86 11.24 -0.14
C PHE A 193 -0.48 11.58 -0.77
N SER A 194 -1.13 10.58 -1.38
CA SER A 194 -2.48 10.72 -1.95
C SER A 194 -3.32 9.47 -1.72
N ARG A 195 -4.64 9.66 -1.77
CA ARG A 195 -5.57 8.54 -1.66
C ARG A 195 -5.65 7.80 -2.99
N VAL A 196 -5.57 6.48 -2.95
CA VAL A 196 -5.71 5.64 -4.14
C VAL A 196 -6.42 4.32 -3.82
N ASN A 197 -7.31 3.93 -4.72
CA ASN A 197 -7.84 2.56 -4.78
C ASN A 197 -7.09 1.82 -5.90
N LEU A 198 -6.42 0.72 -5.57
CA LEU A 198 -5.65 -0.07 -6.53
C LEU A 198 -6.52 -0.73 -7.62
N LEU A 199 -7.84 -0.79 -7.42
CA LEU A 199 -8.81 -1.24 -8.41
C LEU A 199 -9.14 -0.18 -9.47
N ASP A 200 -8.90 1.09 -9.17
CA ASP A 200 -9.13 2.20 -10.10
C ASP A 200 -7.95 2.34 -11.07
N GLN A 201 -8.12 1.79 -12.27
CA GLN A 201 -7.09 1.81 -13.31
C GLN A 201 -6.62 3.23 -13.67
N LYS A 202 -7.54 4.21 -13.70
CA LYS A 202 -7.19 5.59 -14.05
C LYS A 202 -6.36 6.24 -12.95
N ALA A 203 -6.78 6.07 -11.70
CA ALA A 203 -6.03 6.56 -10.54
C ALA A 203 -4.64 5.92 -10.48
N VAL A 204 -4.53 4.60 -10.68
CA VAL A 204 -3.24 3.88 -10.71
C VAL A 204 -2.34 4.39 -11.84
N ALA A 205 -2.86 4.56 -13.05
CA ALA A 205 -2.09 5.05 -14.19
C ALA A 205 -1.51 6.47 -13.97
N ALA A 206 -2.16 7.30 -13.16
CA ALA A 206 -1.68 8.66 -12.83
C ALA A 206 -0.36 8.67 -12.01
N TYR A 207 0.02 7.55 -11.39
CA TYR A 207 1.32 7.41 -10.70
C TYR A 207 2.49 7.13 -11.65
N GLY A 208 2.19 6.75 -12.87
CA GLY A 208 3.22 6.45 -13.88
C GLY A 208 3.75 7.66 -14.66
N PRO A 209 4.74 7.40 -15.51
CA PRO A 209 5.52 6.16 -15.61
C PRO A 209 6.54 6.03 -14.47
N ALA A 210 6.41 5.00 -13.63
CA ALA A 210 7.28 4.74 -12.49
C ALA A 210 8.46 3.82 -12.87
N ASP A 211 9.62 4.02 -12.25
CA ASP A 211 10.77 3.12 -12.34
C ASP A 211 10.58 1.89 -11.46
N ALA A 212 9.97 2.09 -10.30
CA ALA A 212 9.65 1.02 -9.36
C ALA A 212 8.30 1.25 -8.67
N ILE A 213 7.56 0.17 -8.48
CA ILE A 213 6.35 0.12 -7.65
C ILE A 213 6.61 -0.86 -6.51
N PHE A 214 6.35 -0.40 -5.28
CA PHE A 214 6.30 -1.23 -4.08
C PHE A 214 4.83 -1.47 -3.72
N CYS A 215 4.36 -2.72 -3.76
CA CYS A 215 3.04 -3.13 -3.30
C CYS A 215 3.20 -4.36 -2.42
N ARG A 216 3.58 -4.16 -1.18
CA ARG A 216 4.04 -5.22 -0.29
C ARG A 216 3.04 -5.53 0.80
N ASN A 217 2.76 -6.85 0.98
CA ASN A 217 1.85 -7.36 2.01
C ASN A 217 0.40 -6.84 1.88
N VAL A 218 -0.08 -6.72 0.64
CA VAL A 218 -1.41 -6.21 0.28
C VAL A 218 -2.19 -7.21 -0.57
N LEU A 219 -1.55 -7.86 -1.56
CA LEU A 219 -2.21 -8.82 -2.45
C LEU A 219 -2.77 -10.01 -1.68
N ILE A 220 -2.22 -10.32 -0.50
CA ILE A 220 -2.71 -11.37 0.40
C ILE A 220 -4.17 -11.16 0.86
N TYR A 221 -4.68 -9.93 0.78
CA TYR A 221 -6.07 -9.60 1.13
C TYR A 221 -7.04 -9.72 -0.04
N PHE A 222 -6.53 -9.94 -1.25
CA PHE A 222 -7.31 -10.01 -2.47
C PHE A 222 -7.47 -11.45 -2.95
N ASP A 223 -8.58 -11.75 -3.59
CA ASP A 223 -8.73 -13.00 -4.33
C ASP A 223 -7.94 -12.97 -5.65
N LYS A 224 -7.77 -14.14 -6.28
CA LYS A 224 -6.95 -14.28 -7.50
C LYS A 224 -7.37 -13.37 -8.66
N PRO A 225 -8.67 -13.22 -8.98
CA PRO A 225 -9.11 -12.28 -10.02
C PRO A 225 -8.73 -10.83 -9.70
N THR A 226 -8.91 -10.42 -8.44
CA THR A 226 -8.56 -9.07 -7.99
C THR A 226 -7.04 -8.85 -7.99
N GLN A 227 -6.25 -9.83 -7.53
CA GLN A 227 -4.78 -9.78 -7.62
C GLN A 227 -4.33 -9.55 -9.07
N LYS A 228 -4.88 -10.34 -10.01
CA LYS A 228 -4.57 -10.20 -11.44
C LYS A 228 -4.87 -8.79 -11.95
N ARG A 229 -6.08 -8.27 -11.69
CA ARG A 229 -6.49 -6.91 -12.08
C ARG A 229 -5.53 -5.84 -11.53
N VAL A 230 -5.13 -5.94 -10.27
CA VAL A 230 -4.23 -4.98 -9.63
C VAL A 230 -2.85 -4.99 -10.28
N VAL A 231 -2.25 -6.15 -10.52
CA VAL A 231 -0.92 -6.23 -11.16
C VAL A 231 -0.96 -5.82 -12.63
N GLU A 232 -2.07 -6.03 -13.34
CA GLU A 232 -2.29 -5.51 -14.69
C GLU A 232 -2.42 -3.98 -14.69
N ASN A 233 -3.01 -3.38 -13.66
CA ASN A 233 -3.04 -1.93 -13.49
C ASN A 233 -1.62 -1.38 -13.24
N PHE A 234 -0.80 -2.06 -12.42
CA PHE A 234 0.60 -1.66 -12.21
C PHE A 234 1.44 -1.70 -13.50
N ALA A 235 1.20 -2.66 -14.39
CA ALA A 235 1.89 -2.71 -15.68
C ALA A 235 1.67 -1.43 -16.52
N LYS A 236 0.51 -0.78 -16.37
CA LYS A 236 0.20 0.49 -17.06
C LYS A 236 0.85 1.72 -16.41
N ALA A 237 1.23 1.59 -15.14
CA ALA A 237 1.90 2.65 -14.39
C ALA A 237 3.42 2.50 -14.36
N LEU A 238 3.96 1.32 -14.71
CA LEU A 238 5.41 1.09 -14.82
C LEU A 238 5.95 1.54 -16.17
N ARG A 239 7.20 1.95 -16.19
CA ARG A 239 7.98 2.04 -17.43
C ARG A 239 8.22 0.65 -18.02
N PRO A 240 8.51 0.53 -19.33
CA PRO A 240 9.09 -0.69 -19.87
C PRO A 240 10.34 -1.07 -19.05
N ASN A 241 10.46 -2.34 -18.71
CA ASN A 241 11.51 -2.87 -17.82
C ASN A 241 11.50 -2.31 -16.38
N GLY A 242 10.43 -1.65 -15.94
CA GLY A 242 10.27 -1.17 -14.56
C GLY A 242 10.10 -2.32 -13.55
N TYR A 243 10.33 -2.01 -12.29
CA TYR A 243 10.41 -2.98 -11.21
C TYR A 243 9.13 -3.01 -10.38
N LEU A 244 8.66 -4.23 -10.04
CA LEU A 244 7.57 -4.44 -9.10
C LEU A 244 8.07 -5.26 -7.92
N PHE A 245 7.96 -4.68 -6.72
CA PHE A 245 8.32 -5.31 -5.45
C PHE A 245 7.05 -5.72 -4.70
N LEU A 246 6.96 -6.99 -4.31
CA LEU A 246 5.86 -7.58 -3.56
C LEU A 246 6.37 -8.13 -2.22
N GLY A 247 5.48 -8.34 -1.24
CA GLY A 247 5.86 -8.96 0.03
C GLY A 247 6.31 -10.42 -0.12
N HIS A 248 7.07 -10.92 0.85
CA HIS A 248 7.67 -12.27 0.80
C HIS A 248 6.66 -13.41 0.60
N ALA A 249 5.42 -13.25 1.09
CA ALA A 249 4.36 -14.25 0.95
C ALA A 249 3.54 -14.08 -0.35
N GLU A 250 3.94 -13.17 -1.23
CA GLU A 250 3.18 -12.80 -2.42
C GLU A 250 3.88 -13.25 -3.70
N SER A 251 3.12 -13.82 -4.63
CA SER A 251 3.64 -14.26 -5.92
C SER A 251 2.63 -14.07 -7.04
N ILE A 252 3.11 -13.56 -8.17
CA ILE A 252 2.31 -13.34 -9.37
C ILE A 252 2.70 -14.25 -10.55
N ILE A 253 3.62 -15.20 -10.36
CA ILE A 253 4.17 -16.07 -11.41
C ILE A 253 3.06 -16.81 -12.18
N ARG A 254 1.95 -17.16 -11.52
CA ARG A 254 0.81 -17.87 -12.13
C ARG A 254 -0.41 -16.97 -12.41
N LEU A 255 -0.26 -15.66 -12.24
CA LEU A 255 -1.36 -14.71 -12.42
C LEU A 255 -1.31 -14.03 -13.78
N THR A 256 -0.11 -13.75 -14.29
CA THR A 256 0.10 -12.99 -15.53
C THR A 256 1.50 -13.22 -16.09
N ASP A 257 1.62 -13.15 -17.41
CA ASP A 257 2.89 -13.24 -18.14
C ASP A 257 3.53 -11.86 -18.40
N LEU A 258 2.92 -10.79 -17.90
CA LEU A 258 3.42 -9.41 -18.09
C LEU A 258 4.76 -9.16 -17.42
N TYR A 259 5.11 -9.96 -16.41
CA TYR A 259 6.31 -9.77 -15.60
C TYR A 259 7.23 -10.97 -15.67
N GLU A 260 8.52 -10.68 -15.60
CA GLU A 260 9.57 -11.65 -15.41
C GLU A 260 9.99 -11.67 -13.92
N PRO A 261 9.96 -12.83 -13.24
CA PRO A 261 10.48 -12.93 -11.89
C PRO A 261 12.00 -12.93 -11.92
N ILE A 262 12.62 -12.07 -11.12
CA ILE A 262 14.05 -12.05 -10.84
C ILE A 262 14.26 -12.64 -9.45
N VAL A 263 15.00 -13.74 -9.41
CA VAL A 263 15.30 -14.48 -8.18
C VAL A 263 16.76 -14.30 -7.82
N THR A 264 17.01 -13.69 -6.67
CA THR A 264 18.33 -13.57 -6.08
C THR A 264 18.42 -14.34 -4.77
N PRO A 265 19.60 -14.61 -4.22
CA PRO A 265 19.72 -15.30 -2.91
C PRO A 265 19.02 -14.55 -1.75
N LYS A 266 18.73 -13.25 -1.91
CA LYS A 266 18.21 -12.40 -0.84
C LYS A 266 16.78 -11.90 -1.08
N ALA A 267 16.34 -11.80 -2.35
CA ALA A 267 15.06 -11.21 -2.70
C ALA A 267 14.47 -11.82 -3.97
N ILE A 268 13.14 -11.83 -4.04
CA ILE A 268 12.38 -12.05 -5.27
C ILE A 268 11.68 -10.74 -5.58
N TYR A 269 11.82 -10.30 -6.82
CA TYR A 269 11.12 -9.13 -7.36
C TYR A 269 10.77 -9.37 -8.83
N TYR A 270 10.04 -8.48 -9.44
CA TYR A 270 9.52 -8.68 -10.78
C TYR A 270 9.91 -7.52 -11.67
N ARG A 271 10.17 -7.81 -12.94
CA ARG A 271 10.45 -6.83 -13.97
C ARG A 271 9.35 -6.85 -15.02
N LEU A 272 8.78 -5.70 -15.36
CA LEU A 272 7.81 -5.61 -16.45
C LEU A 272 8.50 -5.98 -17.75
N ARG A 273 7.94 -6.92 -18.52
CA ARG A 273 8.49 -7.28 -19.83
C ARG A 273 8.42 -6.09 -20.78
N GLY A 274 9.54 -5.77 -21.44
CA GLY A 274 9.53 -4.79 -22.52
C GLY A 274 8.69 -5.26 -23.71
N ASN A 275 8.22 -4.34 -24.53
CA ASN A 275 7.49 -4.66 -25.77
C ASN A 275 8.35 -5.33 -26.87
N ASP A 276 9.59 -5.76 -26.55
CA ASP A 276 10.53 -6.35 -27.53
C ASP A 276 10.16 -7.78 -27.97
N GLY A 277 8.96 -8.29 -27.62
CA GLY A 277 8.56 -9.68 -27.90
C GLY A 277 7.35 -9.85 -28.82
N ALA A 278 6.81 -8.80 -29.42
CA ALA A 278 5.79 -8.92 -30.46
C ALA A 278 6.44 -8.78 -31.85
N ARG A 279 7.18 -9.82 -32.27
CA ARG A 279 7.51 -10.10 -33.66
C ARG A 279 6.97 -11.45 -34.04
#